data_1a20e4778681b348774ec527a4bb8f67
#
_entry.id   1a20e4778681b348774ec527a4bb8f67
#
_cell.length_a   1.000
_cell.length_b   1.000
_cell.length_c   1.000
_cell.angle_alpha   90.00
_cell.angle_beta   90.00
_cell.angle_gamma   90.00
#
_symmetry.space_group_name_H-M   'P 1'
#
loop_
_entity.id
_entity.type
_entity.pdbx_description
1 polymer ?
#
loop_
_entity_poly.entity_id
_entity_poly.type
_entity_poly.pdbx_seq_one_letter_code
_entity_poly.pdbx_strand_id
1 'polypeptide(L)'
;EPKGEYQGNDGVIRTNYDVKYVFDISQLNRPYRIKKQNLSVREIISGLVYQSPVKMQMVDNTENGSLVQYSPDNQMIYYADGMSPTDLMEGLAREYCYVEFESQYGNVDRTEDAFMVKSAAYILCKKLNIPVSNVDFANEVKNYFEGMDSRDTKEELSNIKSIADEVSNRAERGIYRLQQERDNANRGEER
;
A
#
# COMPACT_ATOMS: atom_id res chain seq x y z
N GLU A 1 9.40 11.29 -17.22
CA GLU A 1 7.95 11.47 -17.10
C GLU A 1 7.32 11.66 -18.47
N PRO A 2 6.15 11.06 -18.75
CA PRO A 2 5.44 11.31 -19.99
C PRO A 2 5.01 12.77 -20.07
N LYS A 3 5.23 13.40 -21.23
CA LYS A 3 4.97 14.84 -21.47
C LYS A 3 3.84 15.09 -22.47
N GLY A 4 3.30 14.04 -23.05
CA GLY A 4 2.25 14.07 -24.06
C GLY A 4 2.56 13.12 -25.22
N GLU A 5 1.63 13.04 -26.13
CA GLU A 5 1.75 12.20 -27.31
C GLU A 5 2.03 13.06 -28.55
N TYR A 6 2.77 12.52 -29.50
CA TYR A 6 2.97 13.13 -30.82
C TYR A 6 2.81 12.07 -31.90
N GLN A 7 2.35 12.49 -33.07
CA GLN A 7 2.27 11.63 -34.23
C GLN A 7 3.54 11.77 -35.08
N GLY A 8 4.23 10.66 -35.28
CA GLY A 8 5.40 10.62 -36.16
C GLY A 8 5.01 10.78 -37.64
N ASN A 9 5.98 11.09 -38.49
CA ASN A 9 5.78 11.20 -39.94
C ASN A 9 5.28 9.92 -40.62
N ASP A 10 5.37 8.79 -39.90
CA ASP A 10 4.88 7.46 -40.27
C ASP A 10 3.43 7.22 -39.79
N GLY A 11 2.79 8.25 -39.20
CA GLY A 11 1.42 8.18 -38.67
C GLY A 11 1.29 7.48 -37.33
N VAL A 12 2.38 6.98 -36.74
CA VAL A 12 2.37 6.27 -35.47
C VAL A 12 2.38 7.25 -34.30
N ILE A 13 1.47 7.07 -33.36
CA ILE A 13 1.42 7.85 -32.12
C ILE A 13 2.53 7.35 -31.18
N ARG A 14 3.34 8.26 -30.70
CA ARG A 14 4.43 8.01 -29.76
C ARG A 14 4.31 8.92 -28.56
N THR A 15 4.63 8.40 -27.37
CA THR A 15 4.69 9.20 -26.16
C THR A 15 6.03 9.96 -26.11
N ASN A 16 5.95 11.26 -25.92
CA ASN A 16 7.12 12.09 -25.66
C ASN A 16 7.50 11.99 -24.17
N TYR A 17 8.80 11.87 -23.87
CA TYR A 17 9.31 11.75 -22.51
C TYR A 17 10.26 12.89 -22.17
N ASP A 18 10.07 13.51 -21.01
CA ASP A 18 11.09 14.36 -20.42
C ASP A 18 12.16 13.50 -19.76
N VAL A 19 13.42 13.77 -20.13
CA VAL A 19 14.57 13.17 -19.46
C VAL A 19 14.88 13.98 -18.20
N LYS A 20 14.69 13.36 -17.02
CA LYS A 20 15.09 13.94 -15.74
C LYS A 20 16.34 13.23 -15.23
N TYR A 21 17.33 14.01 -14.81
CA TYR A 21 18.45 13.44 -14.09
C TYR A 21 17.99 13.09 -12.66
N VAL A 22 18.12 11.82 -12.30
CA VAL A 22 17.89 11.33 -10.95
C VAL A 22 19.23 10.95 -10.33
N PHE A 23 19.41 11.26 -9.06
CA PHE A 23 20.63 10.98 -8.32
C PHE A 23 20.29 10.00 -7.19
N ASP A 24 21.16 9.01 -7.01
CA ASP A 24 21.11 8.18 -5.82
C ASP A 24 21.54 9.01 -4.60
N ILE A 25 20.99 8.68 -3.44
CA ILE A 25 21.31 9.38 -2.19
C ILE A 25 22.79 9.29 -1.83
N SER A 26 23.48 8.25 -2.28
CA SER A 26 24.93 8.08 -2.12
C SER A 26 25.76 9.08 -2.94
N GLN A 27 25.16 9.70 -3.95
CA GLN A 27 25.80 10.71 -4.81
C GLN A 27 25.73 12.13 -4.22
N LEU A 28 25.04 12.30 -3.08
CA LEU A 28 24.96 13.60 -2.41
C LEU A 28 26.27 13.90 -1.66
N ASN A 29 26.77 15.13 -1.82
CA ASN A 29 27.97 15.60 -1.11
C ASN A 29 27.79 15.74 0.42
N ARG A 30 26.56 15.55 0.93
CA ARG A 30 26.22 15.58 2.35
C ARG A 30 25.45 14.32 2.71
N PRO A 31 25.76 13.66 3.85
CA PRO A 31 24.99 12.51 4.28
C PRO A 31 23.53 12.94 4.52
N TYR A 32 22.63 12.43 3.70
CA TYR A 32 21.21 12.61 3.90
C TYR A 32 20.73 11.54 4.88
N ARG A 33 20.34 11.96 6.07
CA ARG A 33 19.70 11.05 7.03
C ARG A 33 18.20 11.03 6.75
N ILE A 34 17.73 9.94 6.17
CA ILE A 34 16.30 9.65 6.16
C ILE A 34 15.89 9.52 7.64
N LYS A 35 15.09 10.46 8.13
CA LYS A 35 14.43 10.30 9.44
C LYS A 35 13.44 9.15 9.28
N LYS A 36 13.82 7.95 9.73
CA LYS A 36 12.84 6.89 9.94
C LYS A 36 11.85 7.40 10.98
N GLN A 37 10.60 7.60 10.59
CA GLN A 37 9.55 7.84 11.56
C GLN A 37 9.35 6.53 12.33
N ASN A 38 9.66 6.53 13.62
CA ASN A 38 9.30 5.44 14.50
C ASN A 38 7.83 5.60 14.87
N LEU A 39 6.96 5.10 14.01
CA LEU A 39 5.53 5.10 14.25
C LEU A 39 5.20 4.08 15.35
N SER A 40 4.39 4.47 16.31
CA SER A 40 3.81 3.54 17.28
C SER A 40 2.74 2.67 16.64
N VAL A 41 2.48 1.51 17.22
CA VAL A 41 1.39 0.61 16.81
C VAL A 41 0.06 1.39 16.69
N ARG A 42 -0.24 2.26 17.66
CA ARG A 42 -1.46 3.08 17.67
C ARG A 42 -1.50 4.02 16.46
N GLU A 43 -0.39 4.68 16.12
CA GLU A 43 -0.33 5.59 14.98
C GLU A 43 -0.54 4.82 13.67
N ILE A 44 0.06 3.65 13.52
CA ILE A 44 -0.10 2.83 12.32
C ILE A 44 -1.54 2.35 12.16
N ILE A 45 -2.13 1.74 13.20
CA ILE A 45 -3.52 1.26 13.15
C ILE A 45 -4.47 2.43 12.89
N SER A 46 -4.32 3.55 13.62
CA SER A 46 -5.16 4.74 13.41
C SER A 46 -5.03 5.31 11.99
N GLY A 47 -3.83 5.26 11.41
CA GLY A 47 -3.61 5.63 10.02
C GLY A 47 -4.33 4.69 9.05
N LEU A 48 -4.16 3.39 9.20
CA LEU A 48 -4.77 2.40 8.31
C LEU A 48 -6.31 2.49 8.31
N VAL A 49 -6.93 2.72 9.48
CA VAL A 49 -8.39 2.82 9.61
C VAL A 49 -8.93 4.23 9.32
N TYR A 50 -8.06 5.22 9.14
CA TYR A 50 -8.47 6.59 8.89
C TYR A 50 -9.29 6.71 7.61
N GLN A 51 -10.49 7.30 7.72
CA GLN A 51 -11.42 7.42 6.60
C GLN A 51 -11.57 6.10 5.82
N SER A 52 -11.67 5.00 6.55
CA SER A 52 -11.86 3.68 5.93
C SER A 52 -13.05 3.70 4.98
N PRO A 53 -12.91 3.25 3.73
CA PRO A 53 -14.02 3.17 2.78
C PRO A 53 -15.00 2.04 3.13
N VAL A 54 -14.60 1.12 3.99
CA VAL A 54 -15.40 -0.05 4.42
C VAL A 54 -15.54 -0.10 5.93
N LYS A 55 -16.58 -0.76 6.42
CA LYS A 55 -16.78 -0.98 7.86
C LYS A 55 -15.83 -2.06 8.38
N MET A 56 -15.62 -2.08 9.69
CA MET A 56 -14.83 -3.09 10.37
C MET A 56 -15.66 -3.75 11.47
N GLN A 57 -15.51 -5.06 11.64
CA GLN A 57 -16.20 -5.82 12.67
C GLN A 57 -15.27 -6.88 13.27
N MET A 58 -15.24 -6.91 14.60
CA MET A 58 -14.57 -7.97 15.35
C MET A 58 -15.46 -9.22 15.36
N VAL A 59 -14.85 -10.38 15.17
CA VAL A 59 -15.49 -11.69 15.15
C VAL A 59 -14.64 -12.70 15.93
N ASP A 60 -15.23 -13.77 16.41
CA ASP A 60 -14.48 -14.83 17.08
C ASP A 60 -13.56 -15.56 16.08
N ASN A 61 -14.04 -15.81 14.88
CA ASN A 61 -13.29 -16.41 13.78
C ASN A 61 -13.75 -15.83 12.44
N THR A 62 -12.85 -15.67 11.50
CA THR A 62 -13.18 -15.31 10.10
C THR A 62 -13.57 -16.57 9.31
N GLU A 63 -14.34 -16.41 8.25
CA GLU A 63 -14.86 -17.52 7.45
C GLU A 63 -13.77 -18.41 6.83
N ASN A 64 -12.66 -17.83 6.42
CA ASN A 64 -11.54 -18.55 5.79
C ASN A 64 -10.42 -18.92 6.76
N GLY A 65 -10.58 -18.65 8.08
CA GLY A 65 -9.58 -18.92 9.10
C GLY A 65 -8.40 -17.95 9.11
N SER A 66 -8.41 -16.89 8.30
CA SER A 66 -7.42 -15.80 8.39
C SER A 66 -7.73 -14.89 9.58
N LEU A 67 -6.73 -14.22 10.14
CA LEU A 67 -6.95 -13.32 11.27
C LEU A 67 -7.67 -12.02 10.88
N VAL A 68 -7.48 -11.55 9.65
CA VAL A 68 -8.17 -10.38 9.08
C VAL A 68 -8.61 -10.72 7.67
N GLN A 69 -9.85 -10.38 7.32
CA GLN A 69 -10.45 -10.72 6.03
C GLN A 69 -11.40 -9.62 5.55
N TYR A 70 -11.18 -9.12 4.35
CA TYR A 70 -12.15 -8.32 3.64
C TYR A 70 -13.18 -9.19 2.93
N SER A 71 -14.46 -8.84 3.07
CA SER A 71 -15.60 -9.43 2.36
C SER A 71 -16.13 -8.40 1.37
N PRO A 72 -15.95 -8.61 0.06
CA PRO A 72 -16.52 -7.73 -0.98
C PRO A 72 -18.05 -7.65 -0.92
N ASP A 73 -18.72 -8.78 -0.71
CA ASP A 73 -20.19 -8.84 -0.67
C ASP A 73 -20.80 -7.98 0.44
N ASN A 74 -20.11 -7.91 1.58
CA ASN A 74 -20.56 -7.14 2.75
C ASN A 74 -19.93 -5.76 2.83
N GLN A 75 -18.96 -5.43 1.99
CA GLN A 75 -18.14 -4.21 2.06
C GLN A 75 -17.59 -4.00 3.48
N MET A 76 -17.00 -5.05 4.05
CA MET A 76 -16.60 -5.11 5.46
C MET A 76 -15.29 -5.87 5.65
N ILE A 77 -14.45 -5.34 6.56
CA ILE A 77 -13.26 -6.07 7.05
C ILE A 77 -13.62 -6.72 8.38
N TYR A 78 -13.54 -8.03 8.43
CA TYR A 78 -13.64 -8.82 9.66
C TYR A 78 -12.25 -9.06 10.23
N TYR A 79 -12.12 -8.97 11.56
CA TYR A 79 -10.87 -9.29 12.24
C TYR A 79 -11.14 -10.11 13.51
N ALA A 80 -10.30 -11.11 13.77
CA ALA A 80 -10.45 -12.01 14.89
C ALA A 80 -10.10 -11.34 16.21
N ASP A 81 -10.78 -11.72 17.28
CA ASP A 81 -10.41 -11.27 18.63
C ASP A 81 -9.09 -11.90 19.10
N GLY A 82 -8.38 -11.22 19.99
CA GLY A 82 -7.16 -11.72 20.65
C GLY A 82 -5.91 -11.82 19.79
N MET A 83 -5.93 -11.31 18.54
CA MET A 83 -4.73 -11.30 17.70
C MET A 83 -3.66 -10.33 18.20
N SER A 84 -2.39 -10.58 17.82
CA SER A 84 -1.31 -9.65 18.13
C SER A 84 -1.46 -8.32 17.36
N PRO A 85 -0.96 -7.20 17.92
CA PRO A 85 -0.95 -5.93 17.20
C PRO A 85 -0.21 -5.98 15.86
N THR A 86 0.82 -6.80 15.75
CA THR A 86 1.57 -6.99 14.50
C THR A 86 0.72 -7.70 13.45
N ASP A 87 0.03 -8.77 13.83
CA ASP A 87 -0.86 -9.50 12.93
C ASP A 87 -2.02 -8.63 12.47
N LEU A 88 -2.55 -7.78 13.37
CA LEU A 88 -3.60 -6.82 13.01
C LEU A 88 -3.09 -5.79 11.98
N MET A 89 -1.91 -5.21 12.21
CA MET A 89 -1.34 -4.22 11.27
C MET A 89 -1.07 -4.84 9.90
N GLU A 90 -0.43 -6.01 9.85
CA GLU A 90 -0.12 -6.72 8.60
C GLU A 90 -1.40 -7.16 7.89
N GLY A 91 -2.36 -7.70 8.63
CA GLY A 91 -3.66 -8.10 8.10
C GLY A 91 -4.45 -6.92 7.54
N LEU A 92 -4.55 -5.81 8.28
CA LEU A 92 -5.22 -4.59 7.80
C LEU A 92 -4.52 -4.02 6.56
N ALA A 93 -3.19 -3.98 6.53
CA ALA A 93 -2.46 -3.50 5.37
C ALA A 93 -2.81 -4.32 4.11
N ARG A 94 -2.87 -5.66 4.25
CA ARG A 94 -3.24 -6.56 3.15
C ARG A 94 -4.70 -6.37 2.74
N GLU A 95 -5.61 -6.38 3.68
CA GLU A 95 -7.04 -6.34 3.34
C GLU A 95 -7.46 -4.96 2.79
N TYR A 96 -6.84 -3.85 3.22
CA TYR A 96 -7.05 -2.56 2.57
C TYR A 96 -6.48 -2.49 1.16
N CYS A 97 -5.45 -3.26 0.84
CA CYS A 97 -5.01 -3.39 -0.55
C CYS A 97 -6.03 -4.18 -1.41
N TYR A 98 -6.76 -5.16 -0.84
CA TYR A 98 -7.88 -5.80 -1.52
C TYR A 98 -9.06 -4.83 -1.74
N VAL A 99 -9.40 -4.02 -0.74
CA VAL A 99 -10.43 -2.97 -0.87
C VAL A 99 -10.07 -1.98 -1.97
N GLU A 100 -8.82 -1.56 -2.02
CA GLU A 100 -8.33 -0.63 -3.04
C GLU A 100 -8.29 -1.27 -4.43
N PHE A 101 -7.86 -2.53 -4.51
CA PHE A 101 -7.89 -3.31 -5.75
C PHE A 101 -9.32 -3.38 -6.32
N GLU A 102 -10.31 -3.73 -5.50
CA GLU A 102 -11.71 -3.76 -5.93
C GLU A 102 -12.19 -2.39 -6.41
N SER A 103 -11.79 -1.33 -5.72
CA SER A 103 -12.15 0.04 -6.11
C SER A 103 -11.61 0.43 -7.48
N GLN A 104 -10.41 -0.03 -7.85
CA GLN A 104 -9.74 0.32 -9.10
C GLN A 104 -10.10 -0.62 -10.26
N TYR A 105 -10.29 -1.91 -9.99
CA TYR A 105 -10.40 -2.95 -11.03
C TYR A 105 -11.74 -3.70 -11.00
N GLY A 106 -12.56 -3.52 -9.98
CA GLY A 106 -13.82 -4.24 -9.82
C GLY A 106 -13.68 -5.51 -9.01
N ASN A 107 -14.25 -6.61 -9.49
CA ASN A 107 -14.30 -7.87 -8.74
C ASN A 107 -12.92 -8.36 -8.29
N VAL A 108 -12.88 -8.93 -7.08
CA VAL A 108 -11.67 -9.53 -6.48
C VAL A 108 -11.72 -11.03 -6.60
N ASP A 109 -10.73 -11.63 -7.26
CA ASP A 109 -10.42 -13.05 -7.13
C ASP A 109 -9.18 -13.23 -6.26
N ARG A 110 -9.36 -13.81 -5.06
CA ARG A 110 -8.26 -13.96 -4.10
C ARG A 110 -7.17 -14.94 -4.55
N THR A 111 -7.39 -15.70 -5.59
CA THR A 111 -6.39 -16.61 -6.16
C THR A 111 -5.62 -15.93 -7.28
N GLU A 112 -6.33 -15.31 -8.22
CA GLU A 112 -5.73 -14.67 -9.39
C GLU A 112 -5.04 -13.36 -9.01
N ASP A 113 -5.66 -12.55 -8.15
CA ASP A 113 -5.16 -11.23 -7.75
C ASP A 113 -4.17 -11.28 -6.57
N ALA A 114 -3.96 -12.47 -6.00
CA ALA A 114 -3.15 -12.66 -4.79
C ALA A 114 -1.75 -12.03 -4.89
N PHE A 115 -1.07 -12.19 -6.01
CA PHE A 115 0.30 -11.70 -6.18
C PHE A 115 0.34 -10.18 -6.20
N MET A 116 -0.57 -9.54 -6.94
CA MET A 116 -0.64 -8.07 -7.05
C MET A 116 -0.92 -7.45 -5.68
N VAL A 117 -1.95 -7.94 -4.99
CA VAL A 117 -2.33 -7.42 -3.67
C VAL A 117 -1.27 -7.68 -2.61
N LYS A 118 -0.66 -8.88 -2.58
CA LYS A 118 0.44 -9.23 -1.68
C LYS A 118 1.64 -8.32 -1.89
N SER A 119 1.97 -8.02 -3.15
CA SER A 119 3.06 -7.11 -3.51
C SER A 119 2.78 -5.68 -3.07
N ALA A 120 1.57 -5.16 -3.29
CA ALA A 120 1.14 -3.85 -2.83
C ALA A 120 1.16 -3.75 -1.29
N ALA A 121 0.64 -4.76 -0.60
CA ALA A 121 0.66 -4.83 0.86
C ALA A 121 2.08 -4.86 1.42
N TYR A 122 3.00 -5.57 0.78
CA TYR A 122 4.41 -5.56 1.17
C TYR A 122 5.04 -4.18 1.05
N ILE A 123 4.79 -3.46 -0.07
CA ILE A 123 5.26 -2.08 -0.25
C ILE A 123 4.69 -1.18 0.85
N LEU A 124 3.39 -1.27 1.12
CA LEU A 124 2.70 -0.51 2.17
C LEU A 124 3.32 -0.77 3.55
N CYS A 125 3.51 -2.04 3.90
CA CYS A 125 4.14 -2.42 5.17
C CYS A 125 5.55 -1.83 5.31
N LYS A 126 6.37 -1.88 4.24
CA LYS A 126 7.70 -1.29 4.24
C LYS A 126 7.66 0.24 4.40
N LYS A 127 6.71 0.92 3.78
CA LYS A 127 6.52 2.37 3.94
C LYS A 127 6.16 2.75 5.38
N LEU A 128 5.26 2.01 6.01
CA LEU A 128 4.78 2.27 7.36
C LEU A 128 5.64 1.63 8.47
N ASN A 129 6.75 0.98 8.13
CA ASN A 129 7.60 0.19 9.04
C ASN A 129 6.83 -0.89 9.81
N ILE A 130 5.80 -1.47 9.21
CA ILE A 130 5.11 -2.64 9.75
C ILE A 130 6.05 -3.86 9.59
N PRO A 131 6.33 -4.61 10.68
CA PRO A 131 7.06 -5.86 10.56
C PRO A 131 6.32 -6.83 9.65
N VAL A 132 7.00 -7.38 8.68
CA VAL A 132 6.46 -8.43 7.81
C VAL A 132 7.34 -9.67 7.92
N SER A 133 6.72 -10.84 7.90
CA SER A 133 7.41 -12.10 7.78
C SER A 133 8.32 -12.09 6.55
N ASN A 134 9.42 -12.83 6.58
CA ASN A 134 10.28 -12.98 5.42
C ASN A 134 9.47 -13.60 4.28
N VAL A 135 9.11 -12.79 3.32
CA VAL A 135 8.37 -13.23 2.13
C VAL A 135 9.40 -13.46 1.03
N ASP A 136 9.54 -14.70 0.61
CA ASP A 136 10.31 -15.04 -0.58
C ASP A 136 9.45 -14.83 -1.82
N PHE A 137 9.60 -13.68 -2.45
CA PHE A 137 8.93 -13.37 -3.71
C PHE A 137 9.62 -13.94 -4.94
N ALA A 138 10.83 -14.48 -4.82
CA ALA A 138 11.67 -14.76 -5.99
C ALA A 138 10.98 -15.69 -7.01
N ASN A 139 10.40 -16.79 -6.52
CA ASN A 139 9.69 -17.73 -7.39
C ASN A 139 8.34 -17.18 -7.85
N GLU A 140 7.61 -16.50 -6.98
CA GLU A 140 6.31 -15.92 -7.31
C GLU A 140 6.45 -14.82 -8.37
N VAL A 141 7.43 -13.93 -8.23
CA VAL A 141 7.75 -12.88 -9.21
C VAL A 141 8.06 -13.49 -10.57
N LYS A 142 8.93 -14.51 -10.59
CA LYS A 142 9.30 -15.17 -11.85
C LYS A 142 8.08 -15.76 -12.55
N ASN A 143 7.25 -16.50 -11.82
CA ASN A 143 6.08 -17.16 -12.39
C ASN A 143 5.02 -16.16 -12.84
N TYR A 144 4.81 -15.08 -12.07
CA TYR A 144 3.81 -14.06 -12.39
C TYR A 144 4.14 -13.29 -13.68
N PHE A 145 5.41 -12.92 -13.85
CA PHE A 145 5.84 -12.15 -15.02
C PHE A 145 6.31 -13.03 -16.19
N GLU A 146 6.22 -14.36 -16.07
CA GLU A 146 6.62 -15.27 -17.15
C GLU A 146 5.75 -15.07 -18.39
N GLY A 147 6.38 -14.78 -19.50
CA GLY A 147 5.71 -14.55 -20.79
C GLY A 147 5.16 -13.13 -21.00
N MET A 148 5.21 -12.25 -19.99
CA MET A 148 4.84 -10.85 -20.16
C MET A 148 5.93 -10.09 -20.93
N ASP A 149 5.51 -9.21 -21.80
CA ASP A 149 6.43 -8.27 -22.43
C ASP A 149 6.80 -7.11 -21.48
N SER A 150 7.74 -6.26 -21.91
CA SER A 150 8.22 -5.14 -21.08
C SER A 150 7.14 -4.08 -20.83
N ARG A 151 6.14 -3.96 -21.68
CA ARG A 151 5.04 -3.01 -21.53
C ARG A 151 4.07 -3.52 -20.49
N ASP A 152 3.65 -4.78 -20.63
CA ASP A 152 2.72 -5.43 -19.70
C ASP A 152 3.32 -5.50 -18.29
N THR A 153 4.60 -5.91 -18.19
CA THR A 153 5.33 -5.90 -16.92
C THR A 153 5.35 -4.52 -16.25
N LYS A 154 5.58 -3.46 -17.02
CA LYS A 154 5.59 -2.09 -16.51
C LYS A 154 4.20 -1.64 -16.06
N GLU A 155 3.17 -2.02 -16.78
CA GLU A 155 1.77 -1.73 -16.43
C GLU A 155 1.42 -2.41 -15.11
N GLU A 156 1.70 -3.70 -14.95
CA GLU A 156 1.47 -4.45 -13.72
C GLU A 156 2.22 -3.86 -12.51
N LEU A 157 3.49 -3.51 -12.67
CA LEU A 157 4.25 -2.85 -11.61
C LEU A 157 3.68 -1.47 -11.26
N SER A 158 3.13 -0.75 -12.23
CA SER A 158 2.45 0.53 -11.99
C SER A 158 1.14 0.34 -11.22
N ASN A 159 0.39 -0.71 -11.54
CA ASN A 159 -0.85 -1.07 -10.86
C ASN A 159 -0.59 -1.45 -9.39
N ILE A 160 0.39 -2.33 -9.15
CA ILE A 160 0.83 -2.69 -7.79
C ILE A 160 1.20 -1.43 -6.98
N LYS A 161 1.97 -0.54 -7.59
CA LYS A 161 2.38 0.71 -6.96
C LYS A 161 1.19 1.64 -6.68
N SER A 162 0.24 1.74 -7.61
CA SER A 162 -0.97 2.56 -7.46
C SER A 162 -1.77 2.15 -6.24
N ILE A 163 -2.06 0.86 -6.08
CA ILE A 163 -2.78 0.31 -4.93
C ILE A 163 -2.05 0.66 -3.62
N ALA A 164 -0.74 0.42 -3.56
CA ALA A 164 0.05 0.70 -2.37
C ALA A 164 0.09 2.20 -2.02
N ASP A 165 0.19 3.07 -3.03
CA ASP A 165 0.25 4.51 -2.85
C ASP A 165 -1.09 5.08 -2.35
N GLU A 166 -2.23 4.65 -2.87
CA GLU A 166 -3.54 5.13 -2.42
C GLU A 166 -3.80 4.79 -0.95
N VAL A 167 -3.55 3.53 -0.54
CA VAL A 167 -3.69 3.13 0.85
C VAL A 167 -2.68 3.86 1.75
N SER A 168 -1.41 4.00 1.31
CA SER A 168 -0.37 4.72 2.03
C SER A 168 -0.72 6.19 2.24
N ASN A 169 -1.15 6.89 1.19
CA ASN A 169 -1.51 8.31 1.24
C ASN A 169 -2.67 8.56 2.22
N ARG A 170 -3.65 7.65 2.26
CA ARG A 170 -4.75 7.72 3.23
C ARG A 170 -4.23 7.51 4.66
N ALA A 171 -3.42 6.47 4.87
CA ALA A 171 -2.85 6.16 6.17
C ALA A 171 -1.95 7.29 6.71
N GLU A 172 -1.11 7.88 5.86
CA GLU A 172 -0.23 8.98 6.23
C GLU A 172 -1.02 10.24 6.65
N ARG A 173 -2.14 10.55 5.99
CA ARG A 173 -3.05 11.62 6.41
C ARG A 173 -3.62 11.37 7.80
N GLY A 174 -4.01 10.12 8.09
CA GLY A 174 -4.52 9.74 9.41
C GLY A 174 -3.46 9.84 10.51
N ILE A 175 -2.25 9.39 10.24
CA ILE A 175 -1.10 9.50 11.15
C ILE A 175 -0.79 10.97 11.44
N TYR A 176 -0.70 11.79 10.39
CA TYR A 176 -0.44 13.22 10.54
C TYR A 176 -1.50 13.92 11.41
N ARG A 177 -2.78 13.63 11.17
CA ARG A 177 -3.87 14.17 11.97
C ARG A 177 -3.75 13.80 13.44
N LEU A 178 -3.49 12.52 13.75
CA LEU A 178 -3.31 12.05 15.12
C LEU A 178 -2.13 12.75 15.83
N GLN A 179 -1.03 12.96 15.10
CA GLN A 179 0.14 13.66 15.61
C GLN A 179 -0.17 15.14 15.91
N GLN A 180 -0.91 15.81 15.05
CA GLN A 180 -1.34 17.19 15.26
C GLN A 180 -2.27 17.34 16.48
N GLU A 181 -3.23 16.42 16.65
CA GLU A 181 -4.13 16.40 17.79
C GLU A 181 -3.35 16.24 19.12
N ARG A 182 -2.35 15.36 19.14
CA ARG A 182 -1.45 15.17 20.30
C ARG A 182 -0.64 16.44 20.62
N ASP A 183 -0.05 17.04 19.60
CA ASP A 183 0.79 18.23 19.78
C ASP A 183 -0.03 19.44 20.27
N ASN A 184 -1.28 19.56 19.82
CA ASN A 184 -2.19 20.60 20.28
C ASN A 184 -2.65 20.35 21.73
N ALA A 185 -2.91 19.09 22.13
CA ALA A 185 -3.25 18.75 23.50
C ALA A 185 -2.11 19.11 24.46
N ASN A 186 -0.87 18.73 24.12
CA ASN A 186 0.30 19.06 24.94
C ASN A 186 0.53 20.56 25.11
N ARG A 187 0.27 21.37 24.07
CA ARG A 187 0.35 22.86 24.18
C ARG A 187 -0.77 23.47 24.98
N GLY A 188 -1.91 22.79 25.11
CA GLY A 188 -3.04 23.24 25.91
C GLY A 188 -2.84 23.03 27.44
N GLU A 189 -2.06 22.00 27.79
CA GLU A 189 -1.72 21.70 29.20
C GLU A 189 -0.60 22.59 29.78
N GLU A 190 0.19 23.25 28.92
CA GLU A 190 1.26 24.17 29.33
C GLU A 190 0.78 25.62 29.56
N ARG A 191 -0.51 25.88 29.45
CA ARG A 191 -1.15 27.20 29.71
C ARG A 191 -2.02 27.19 30.94
#